data_9ece7ccf9d54d5dcfd557dca5a6b3d1a
#
_entry.id   9ece7ccf9d54d5dcfd557dca5a6b3d1a
#
_cell.length_a   1.000
_cell.length_b   1.000
_cell.length_c   1.000
_cell.angle_alpha   90.00
_cell.angle_beta   90.00
_cell.angle_gamma   90.00
#
_symmetry.space_group_name_H-M   'P 1'
#
loop_
_entity.id
_entity.type
_entity.pdbx_description
1 polymer ?
#
loop_
_entity_poly.entity_id
_entity_poly.type
_entity_poly.pdbx_seq_one_letter_code
_entity_poly.pdbx_strand_id
1 'polypeptide(L)'
;MNKIKRALAVGAHPDDVEFFMSGTLMRLGQVGYELHILTIANGSCGSMDLGPEEIARVRRREAQAAAQSIGATYHEGLANDMEIFFERPLLAKVTAVIREVVPEILLVHSPQDYMEDHQ
;
A
#
# COMPACT_ATOMS: atom_id res chain seq x y z
N MET A 1 6.20 -4.25 -29.92
CA MET A 1 5.69 -3.28 -28.97
C MET A 1 6.07 -3.71 -27.55
N ASN A 2 6.76 -2.87 -26.83
CA ASN A 2 7.18 -3.22 -25.47
C ASN A 2 5.98 -3.14 -24.51
N LYS A 3 5.72 -4.24 -23.82
CA LYS A 3 4.70 -4.29 -22.78
C LYS A 3 5.17 -3.49 -21.56
N ILE A 4 4.31 -2.63 -21.03
CA ILE A 4 4.59 -1.92 -19.77
C ILE A 4 4.53 -2.94 -18.63
N LYS A 5 5.62 -3.04 -17.89
CA LYS A 5 5.70 -3.91 -16.71
C LYS A 5 5.39 -3.09 -15.46
N ARG A 6 4.46 -3.58 -14.65
CA ARG A 6 4.03 -2.90 -13.44
C ARG A 6 4.31 -3.75 -12.22
N ALA A 7 4.76 -3.09 -11.15
CA ALA A 7 4.94 -3.68 -9.84
C ALA A 7 4.01 -2.97 -8.86
N LEU A 8 3.28 -3.72 -8.06
CA LEU A 8 2.39 -3.21 -7.02
C LEU A 8 2.87 -3.69 -5.67
N ALA A 9 3.15 -2.77 -4.77
CA ALA A 9 3.44 -3.06 -3.36
C ALA A 9 2.19 -2.80 -2.54
N VAL A 10 1.76 -3.79 -1.78
CA VAL A 10 0.56 -3.71 -0.93
C VAL A 10 1.00 -3.77 0.52
N GLY A 11 0.83 -2.67 1.25
CA GLY A 11 1.08 -2.58 2.68
C GLY A 11 -0.23 -2.50 3.45
N ALA A 12 -0.25 -3.02 4.67
CA ALA A 12 -1.43 -2.96 5.51
C ALA A 12 -1.70 -1.54 6.01
N HIS A 13 -0.65 -0.85 6.46
CA HIS A 13 -0.74 0.50 7.02
C HIS A 13 0.17 1.47 6.28
N PRO A 14 -0.06 2.80 6.39
CA PRO A 14 0.94 3.78 5.96
C PRO A 14 2.28 3.48 6.62
N ASP A 15 3.37 3.66 5.89
CA ASP A 15 4.77 3.36 6.25
C ASP A 15 5.21 1.91 6.06
N ASP A 16 4.31 0.92 5.98
CA ASP A 16 4.71 -0.48 5.79
C ASP A 16 5.52 -0.68 4.51
N VAL A 17 5.11 -0.06 3.41
CA VAL A 17 5.84 -0.15 2.15
C VAL A 17 7.22 0.48 2.28
N GLU A 18 7.32 1.65 2.93
CA GLU A 18 8.59 2.35 3.12
C GLU A 18 9.56 1.52 3.96
N PHE A 19 9.09 0.88 5.04
CA PHE A 19 9.95 0.11 5.94
C PHE A 19 10.34 -1.26 5.39
N PHE A 20 9.43 -1.94 4.70
CA PHE A 20 9.62 -3.35 4.36
C PHE A 20 9.82 -3.63 2.87
N MET A 21 9.37 -2.74 2.00
CA MET A 21 9.27 -3.03 0.56
C MET A 21 9.95 -1.99 -0.33
N SER A 22 10.31 -0.81 0.20
CA SER A 22 10.77 0.30 -0.65
C SER A 22 12.08 -0.02 -1.38
N GLY A 23 13.01 -0.73 -0.75
CA GLY A 23 14.26 -1.10 -1.39
C GLY A 23 14.05 -1.96 -2.64
N THR A 24 13.21 -2.98 -2.53
CA THR A 24 12.85 -3.83 -3.65
C THR A 24 12.09 -3.06 -4.72
N LEU A 25 11.15 -2.22 -4.30
CA LEU A 25 10.34 -1.43 -5.22
C LEU A 25 11.20 -0.44 -6.02
N MET A 26 12.12 0.26 -5.35
CA MET A 26 13.06 1.16 -6.02
C MET A 26 13.93 0.42 -7.02
N ARG A 27 14.39 -0.79 -6.68
CA ARG A 27 15.19 -1.62 -7.58
C ARG A 27 14.40 -2.01 -8.81
N LEU A 28 13.12 -2.36 -8.66
CA LEU A 28 12.24 -2.65 -9.78
C LEU A 28 12.06 -1.43 -10.68
N GLY A 29 11.93 -0.24 -10.08
CA GLY A 29 11.87 1.01 -10.85
C GLY A 29 13.12 1.24 -11.69
N GLN A 30 14.31 0.93 -11.14
CA GLN A 30 15.58 1.07 -11.85
C GLN A 30 15.68 0.15 -13.09
N VAL A 31 15.00 -0.99 -13.06
CA VAL A 31 14.99 -1.92 -14.20
C VAL A 31 13.79 -1.75 -15.11
N GLY A 32 13.05 -0.65 -14.96
CA GLY A 32 12.03 -0.24 -15.91
C GLY A 32 10.58 -0.55 -15.53
N TYR A 33 10.30 -0.99 -14.32
CA TYR A 33 8.93 -1.20 -13.86
C TYR A 33 8.25 0.12 -13.53
N GLU A 34 6.98 0.23 -13.92
CA GLU A 34 6.08 1.26 -13.42
C GLU A 34 5.65 0.88 -12.02
N LEU A 35 5.82 1.78 -11.06
CA LEU A 35 5.64 1.47 -9.65
C LEU A 35 4.28 1.94 -9.13
N HIS A 36 3.61 1.08 -8.37
CA HIS A 36 2.34 1.37 -7.70
C HIS A 36 2.41 0.95 -6.25
N ILE A 37 1.75 1.70 -5.39
CA ILE A 37 1.65 1.43 -3.96
C ILE A 37 0.18 1.46 -3.56
N LEU A 38 -0.28 0.42 -2.88
CA LEU A 38 -1.59 0.38 -2.23
C LEU A 38 -1.39 0.20 -0.74
N THR A 39 -1.97 1.09 0.05
CA THR A 39 -2.06 0.93 1.50
C THR A 39 -3.51 0.62 1.86
N ILE A 40 -3.77 -0.51 2.49
CA ILE A 40 -5.13 -0.97 2.75
C ILE A 40 -5.77 -0.17 3.88
N ALA A 41 -5.09 -0.02 5.02
CA ALA A 41 -5.60 0.78 6.14
C ALA A 41 -5.07 2.22 6.07
N ASN A 42 -5.77 3.12 6.74
CA ASN A 42 -5.50 4.56 6.65
C ASN A 42 -4.61 5.14 7.77
N GLY A 43 -4.16 4.30 8.71
CA GLY A 43 -3.33 4.75 9.83
C GLY A 43 -4.12 5.39 10.98
N SER A 44 -5.43 5.19 11.05
CA SER A 44 -6.31 5.87 12.01
C SER A 44 -6.02 5.57 13.48
N CYS A 45 -5.33 4.48 13.78
CA CYS A 45 -4.91 4.11 15.15
C CYS A 45 -3.45 4.45 15.45
N GLY A 46 -2.78 5.18 14.56
CA GLY A 46 -1.32 5.39 14.62
C GLY A 46 -0.85 6.52 15.53
N SER A 47 -1.73 7.17 16.27
CA SER A 47 -1.35 8.26 17.17
C SER A 47 -2.18 8.24 18.44
N MET A 48 -1.55 8.63 19.56
CA MET A 48 -2.25 8.87 20.83
C MET A 48 -2.69 10.32 20.98
N ASP A 49 -2.08 11.24 20.21
CA ASP A 49 -2.30 12.69 20.32
C ASP A 49 -3.37 13.21 19.34
N LEU A 50 -3.46 12.59 18.18
CA LEU A 50 -4.40 13.01 17.13
C LEU A 50 -5.59 12.06 17.06
N GLY A 51 -6.79 12.61 16.78
CA GLY A 51 -7.97 11.81 16.52
C GLY A 51 -7.83 10.97 15.25
N PRO A 52 -8.67 9.91 15.09
CA PRO A 52 -8.55 8.99 13.95
C PRO A 52 -8.61 9.66 12.59
N GLU A 53 -9.52 10.61 12.39
CA GLU A 53 -9.65 11.31 11.10
C GLU A 53 -8.44 12.19 10.80
N GLU A 54 -7.92 12.87 11.81
CA GLU A 54 -6.78 13.76 11.66
C GLU A 54 -5.51 12.97 11.36
N ILE A 55 -5.25 11.89 12.10
CA ILE A 55 -4.07 11.05 11.86
C ILE A 55 -4.17 10.37 10.48
N ALA A 56 -5.34 9.96 10.05
CA ALA A 56 -5.54 9.38 8.72
C ALA A 56 -5.16 10.38 7.62
N ARG A 57 -5.53 11.65 7.77
CA ARG A 57 -5.14 12.70 6.81
C ARG A 57 -3.63 12.93 6.79
N VAL A 58 -2.99 12.96 7.96
CA VAL A 58 -1.53 13.13 8.06
C VAL A 58 -0.83 11.96 7.38
N ARG A 59 -1.21 10.73 7.71
CA ARG A 59 -0.61 9.52 7.14
C ARG A 59 -0.82 9.43 5.63
N ARG A 60 -1.97 9.84 5.15
CA ARG A 60 -2.24 9.88 3.71
C ARG A 60 -1.28 10.83 2.99
N ARG A 61 -1.06 12.02 3.53
CA ARG A 61 -0.12 12.98 2.94
C ARG A 61 1.30 12.46 2.95
N GLU A 62 1.73 11.83 4.04
CA GLU A 62 3.05 11.22 4.14
C GLU A 62 3.22 10.10 3.11
N ALA A 63 2.23 9.22 2.98
CA ALA A 63 2.26 8.11 2.03
C ALA A 63 2.30 8.61 0.58
N GLN A 64 1.52 9.64 0.26
CA GLN A 64 1.53 10.24 -1.07
C GLN A 64 2.88 10.87 -1.39
N ALA A 65 3.49 11.57 -0.43
CA ALA A 65 4.80 12.18 -0.61
C ALA A 65 5.89 11.12 -0.79
N ALA A 66 5.84 10.05 -0.01
CA ALA A 66 6.79 8.94 -0.13
C ALA A 66 6.68 8.26 -1.50
N ALA A 67 5.47 7.98 -1.95
CA ALA A 67 5.24 7.41 -3.28
C ALA A 67 5.78 8.33 -4.38
N GLN A 68 5.49 9.61 -4.29
CA GLN A 68 5.94 10.59 -5.26
C GLN A 68 7.47 10.66 -5.33
N SER A 69 8.16 10.52 -4.19
CA SER A 69 9.62 10.59 -4.13
C SER A 69 10.32 9.49 -4.94
N ILE A 70 9.67 8.36 -5.16
CA ILE A 70 10.21 7.25 -5.97
C ILE A 70 9.49 7.09 -7.32
N GLY A 71 8.64 8.05 -7.67
CA GLY A 71 7.89 8.01 -8.93
C GLY A 71 6.79 6.97 -8.97
N ALA A 72 6.25 6.57 -7.83
CA ALA A 72 5.17 5.58 -7.75
C ALA A 72 3.79 6.24 -7.73
N THR A 73 2.80 5.56 -8.29
CA THR A 73 1.40 5.93 -8.18
C THR A 73 0.84 5.38 -6.88
N TYR A 74 0.27 6.25 -6.06
CA TYR A 74 -0.32 5.88 -4.78
C TYR A 74 -1.82 5.60 -4.92
N HIS A 75 -2.27 4.46 -4.40
CA HIS A 75 -3.68 4.10 -4.31
C HIS A 75 -4.12 4.24 -2.86
N GLU A 76 -5.29 4.81 -2.66
CA GLU A 76 -5.76 5.21 -1.34
C GLU A 76 -6.11 4.03 -0.43
N GLY A 77 -5.97 4.26 0.88
CA GLY A 77 -6.38 3.31 1.89
C GLY A 77 -7.87 3.01 1.84
N LEU A 78 -8.21 1.75 2.00
CA LEU A 78 -9.56 1.21 1.80
C LEU A 78 -10.30 0.91 3.10
N ALA A 79 -9.59 0.90 4.23
CA ALA A 79 -10.14 0.55 5.54
C ALA A 79 -9.45 1.34 6.64
N ASN A 80 -10.06 1.37 7.83
CA ASN A 80 -9.42 1.89 9.03
C ASN A 80 -8.45 0.84 9.60
N ASP A 81 -7.50 1.31 10.42
CA ASP A 81 -6.61 0.40 11.14
C ASP A 81 -7.41 -0.59 11.98
N MET A 82 -6.91 -1.82 12.08
CA MET A 82 -7.53 -2.94 12.79
C MET A 82 -8.90 -3.34 12.25
N GLU A 83 -9.27 -2.82 11.08
CA GLU A 83 -10.51 -3.17 10.39
C GLU A 83 -10.25 -3.87 9.06
N ILE A 84 -9.08 -4.48 8.92
CA ILE A 84 -8.73 -5.31 7.76
C ILE A 84 -9.23 -6.72 8.02
N PHE A 85 -10.44 -7.00 7.52
CA PHE A 85 -11.05 -8.32 7.69
C PHE A 85 -11.17 -9.02 6.34
N PHE A 86 -11.05 -10.34 6.35
CA PHE A 86 -11.34 -11.12 5.16
C PHE A 86 -12.85 -11.14 4.93
N GLU A 87 -13.32 -10.09 4.28
CA GLU A 87 -14.75 -9.88 4.01
C GLU A 87 -14.93 -9.43 2.57
N ARG A 88 -16.11 -9.69 2.03
CA ARG A 88 -16.38 -9.45 0.62
C ARG A 88 -16.23 -7.99 0.17
N PRO A 89 -16.73 -6.98 0.89
CA PRO A 89 -16.58 -5.59 0.45
C PRO A 89 -15.13 -5.13 0.33
N LEU A 90 -14.29 -5.47 1.31
CA LEU A 90 -12.88 -5.09 1.28
C LEU A 90 -12.13 -5.89 0.21
N LEU A 91 -12.41 -7.18 0.11
CA LEU A 91 -11.81 -8.03 -0.93
C LEU A 91 -12.13 -7.50 -2.33
N ALA A 92 -13.35 -7.04 -2.55
CA ALA A 92 -13.75 -6.46 -3.84
C ALA A 92 -12.96 -5.19 -4.15
N LYS A 93 -12.73 -4.33 -3.16
CA LYS A 93 -11.96 -3.10 -3.33
C LYS A 93 -10.49 -3.39 -3.67
N VAL A 94 -9.86 -4.31 -2.96
CA VAL A 94 -8.48 -4.73 -3.23
C VAL A 94 -8.37 -5.34 -4.62
N THR A 95 -9.30 -6.22 -4.96
CA THR A 95 -9.36 -6.85 -6.29
C THR A 95 -9.48 -5.81 -7.40
N ALA A 96 -10.30 -4.78 -7.19
CA ALA A 96 -10.47 -3.71 -8.18
C ALA A 96 -9.16 -2.97 -8.45
N VAL A 97 -8.38 -2.67 -7.41
CA VAL A 97 -7.07 -2.03 -7.57
C VAL A 97 -6.11 -2.94 -8.35
N ILE A 98 -6.05 -4.21 -7.99
CA ILE A 98 -5.18 -5.17 -8.68
C ILE A 98 -5.56 -5.28 -10.17
N ARG A 99 -6.84 -5.32 -10.47
CA ARG A 99 -7.33 -5.38 -11.86
C ARG A 99 -7.04 -4.11 -12.64
N GLU A 100 -7.10 -2.96 -11.99
CA GLU A 100 -6.76 -1.68 -12.60
C GLU A 100 -5.27 -1.58 -12.92
N VAL A 101 -4.41 -1.99 -11.99
CA VAL A 101 -2.95 -1.91 -12.15
C VAL A 101 -2.42 -2.99 -13.09
N VAL A 102 -2.98 -4.19 -13.05
CA VAL A 102 -2.51 -5.35 -13.81
C VAL A 102 -1.01 -5.59 -13.57
N PRO A 103 -0.59 -5.82 -12.31
CA PRO A 103 0.83 -5.95 -12.00
C PRO A 103 1.40 -7.30 -12.45
N GLU A 104 2.67 -7.31 -12.85
CA GLU A 104 3.43 -8.53 -13.06
C GLU A 104 4.08 -9.02 -11.76
N ILE A 105 4.39 -8.08 -10.86
CA ILE A 105 4.99 -8.39 -9.56
C ILE A 105 4.15 -7.74 -8.47
N LEU A 106 3.81 -8.54 -7.45
CA LEU A 106 3.11 -8.10 -6.25
C LEU A 106 4.03 -8.30 -5.05
N LEU A 107 4.29 -7.21 -4.31
CA LEU A 107 5.01 -7.26 -3.04
C LEU A 107 3.98 -7.17 -1.92
N VAL A 108 3.99 -8.15 -1.03
CA VAL A 108 3.02 -8.23 0.07
C VAL A 108 3.71 -8.67 1.36
N HIS A 109 3.03 -8.51 2.49
CA HIS A 109 3.49 -9.07 3.76
C HIS A 109 3.48 -10.59 3.72
N SER A 110 4.30 -11.21 4.57
CA SER A 110 4.24 -12.66 4.76
C SER A 110 2.90 -13.06 5.35
N PRO A 111 2.29 -14.18 4.91
CA PRO A 111 1.08 -14.70 5.55
C PRO A 111 1.30 -15.18 6.99
N GLN A 112 2.56 -15.28 7.42
CA GLN A 112 2.93 -15.67 8.78
C GLN A 112 3.44 -14.48 9.60
N ASP A 113 2.94 -13.28 9.30
CA ASP A 113 3.33 -12.06 10.00
C ASP A 113 2.79 -12.07 11.44
N TYR A 114 3.54 -11.39 12.33
CA TYR A 114 3.14 -11.25 13.74
C TYR A 114 1.92 -10.35 13.92
N MET A 115 1.62 -9.50 12.96
CA MET A 115 0.54 -8.52 13.03
C MET A 115 -0.66 -9.02 12.22
N GLU A 116 -1.83 -9.01 12.86
CA GLU A 116 -3.05 -9.55 12.27
C GLU A 116 -3.43 -8.82 10.97
N ASP A 117 -3.31 -7.49 10.95
CA ASP A 117 -3.62 -6.70 9.75
C ASP A 117 -2.72 -7.03 8.56
N HIS A 118 -1.50 -7.52 8.81
CA HIS A 118 -0.56 -7.88 7.75
C HIS A 118 -0.92 -9.21 7.08
N GLN A 119 -1.61 -10.08 7.78
CA GLN A 119 -1.97 -11.40 7.26
C GLN A 119 -3.08 -11.31 6.21
#